data_d4fd6f0d1d143458809525f11dd89199
#
_entry.id   d4fd6f0d1d143458809525f11dd89199
#
_cell.length_a   1.000
_cell.length_b   1.000
_cell.length_c   1.000
_cell.angle_alpha   90.00
_cell.angle_beta   90.00
_cell.angle_gamma   90.00
#
_symmetry.space_group_name_H-M   'P 1'
#
loop_
_entity.id
_entity.type
_entity.pdbx_description
1 polymer ?
#
loop_
_entity_poly.entity_id
_entity_poly.type
_entity_poly.pdbx_seq_one_letter_code
_entity_poly.pdbx_strand_id
1 'polypeptide(L)'
;MIFYNTRRYIEDLFKCLLTLISPKLNTQYNYYRKFKRRLNLVNPQTSNEKILWLKLNIYNGNKLVEQCADKCAVRKYVAECGCNDIIIPSYGIYDNANDIPWSKLPNKFVIKSNYG
;
A
#
# COMPACT_ATOMS: atom_id res chain seq x y z
N MET A 1 9.95 -10.31 -25.69
CA MET A 1 8.96 -9.62 -24.83
C MET A 1 8.01 -10.58 -24.10
N ILE A 2 7.62 -11.70 -24.67
CA ILE A 2 6.71 -12.72 -24.08
C ILE A 2 7.33 -13.44 -22.85
N PHE A 3 8.60 -13.79 -22.87
CA PHE A 3 9.29 -14.50 -21.78
C PHE A 3 9.42 -13.71 -20.47
N TYR A 4 9.50 -12.39 -20.53
CA TYR A 4 9.56 -11.52 -19.34
C TYR A 4 8.26 -11.54 -18.54
N ASN A 5 7.13 -11.59 -19.23
CA ASN A 5 5.81 -11.69 -18.61
C ASN A 5 5.57 -13.04 -17.91
N THR A 6 6.01 -14.15 -18.52
CA THR A 6 5.82 -15.50 -17.97
C THR A 6 6.57 -15.69 -16.65
N ARG A 7 7.84 -15.24 -16.60
CA ARG A 7 8.65 -15.33 -15.36
C ARG A 7 8.04 -14.52 -14.22
N ARG A 8 7.59 -13.30 -14.51
CA ARG A 8 6.92 -12.43 -13.54
C ARG A 8 5.62 -13.06 -13.04
N TYR A 9 4.83 -13.63 -13.93
CA TYR A 9 3.59 -14.30 -13.57
C TYR A 9 3.83 -15.49 -12.62
N ILE A 10 4.83 -16.33 -12.89
CA ILE A 10 5.21 -17.45 -12.03
C ILE A 10 5.67 -16.96 -10.65
N GLU A 11 6.48 -15.89 -10.60
CA GLU A 11 6.93 -15.29 -9.34
C GLU A 11 5.75 -14.72 -8.52
N ASP A 12 4.80 -14.08 -9.16
CA ASP A 12 3.63 -13.51 -8.49
C ASP A 12 2.67 -14.61 -7.99
N LEU A 13 2.48 -15.68 -8.76
CA LEU A 13 1.74 -16.87 -8.35
C LEU A 13 2.40 -17.54 -7.13
N PHE A 14 3.71 -17.70 -7.15
CA PHE A 14 4.47 -18.25 -6.02
C PHE A 14 4.33 -17.40 -4.75
N LYS A 15 4.42 -16.07 -4.86
CA LYS A 15 4.20 -15.15 -3.72
C LYS A 15 2.76 -15.23 -3.20
N CYS A 16 1.79 -15.37 -4.09
CA CYS A 16 0.39 -15.55 -3.72
C CYS A 16 0.22 -16.84 -2.89
N LEU A 17 0.77 -17.96 -3.35
CA LEU A 17 0.75 -19.23 -2.62
C LEU A 17 1.45 -19.11 -1.26
N LEU A 18 2.62 -18.47 -1.20
CA LEU A 18 3.30 -18.22 0.07
C LEU A 18 2.45 -17.38 1.03
N THR A 19 1.72 -16.40 0.51
CA THR A 19 0.85 -15.56 1.34
C THR A 19 -0.33 -16.34 1.90
N LEU A 20 -0.92 -17.25 1.10
CA LEU A 20 -2.00 -18.13 1.54
C LEU A 20 -1.55 -19.09 2.64
N ILE A 21 -0.32 -19.61 2.56
CA ILE A 21 0.26 -20.48 3.59
C ILE A 21 0.61 -19.66 4.84
N SER A 22 1.37 -18.58 4.67
CA SER A 22 1.77 -17.69 5.75
C SER A 22 2.26 -16.32 5.23
N PRO A 23 1.60 -15.22 5.58
CA PRO A 23 2.07 -13.87 5.27
C PRO A 23 3.49 -13.59 5.79
N LYS A 24 3.88 -14.21 6.91
CA LYS A 24 5.22 -14.12 7.49
C LYS A 24 6.27 -14.74 6.57
N LEU A 25 6.00 -15.92 6.02
CA LEU A 25 6.92 -16.59 5.07
C LEU A 25 7.10 -15.76 3.79
N ASN A 26 6.03 -15.25 3.22
CA ASN A 26 6.12 -14.37 2.06
C ASN A 26 6.93 -13.10 2.37
N THR A 27 6.73 -12.50 3.54
CA THR A 27 7.49 -11.32 3.99
C THR A 27 8.98 -11.64 4.13
N GLN A 28 9.34 -12.77 4.74
CA GLN A 28 10.73 -13.22 4.89
C GLN A 28 11.39 -13.49 3.53
N TYR A 29 10.67 -14.14 2.63
CA TYR A 29 11.14 -14.43 1.26
C TYR A 29 11.44 -13.14 0.49
N ASN A 30 10.49 -12.18 0.48
CA ASN A 30 10.67 -10.91 -0.22
C ASN A 30 11.80 -10.06 0.40
N TYR A 31 11.92 -10.06 1.71
CA TYR A 31 13.02 -9.38 2.41
C TYR A 31 14.38 -9.98 2.03
N TYR A 32 14.50 -11.32 2.04
CA TYR A 32 15.73 -11.99 1.64
C TYR A 32 16.09 -11.71 0.18
N ARG A 33 15.13 -11.74 -0.72
CA ARG A 33 15.35 -11.42 -2.14
C ARG A 33 15.92 -10.02 -2.33
N LYS A 34 15.39 -9.04 -1.57
CA LYS A 34 15.77 -7.63 -1.69
C LYS A 34 17.10 -7.32 -1.00
N PHE A 35 17.30 -7.79 0.22
CA PHE A 35 18.43 -7.40 1.06
C PHE A 35 19.53 -8.45 1.18
N LYS A 36 19.33 -9.68 0.65
CA LYS A 36 20.26 -10.83 0.70
C LYS A 36 20.68 -11.21 2.13
N ARG A 37 19.82 -10.90 3.11
CA ARG A 37 19.99 -11.27 4.52
C ARG A 37 18.66 -11.73 5.11
N ARG A 38 18.74 -12.48 6.21
CA ARG A 38 17.54 -12.97 6.91
C ARG A 38 16.83 -11.84 7.64
N LEU A 39 15.49 -11.85 7.59
CA LEU A 39 14.65 -10.92 8.33
C LEU A 39 14.62 -11.31 9.82
N ASN A 40 15.06 -10.40 10.70
CA ASN A 40 14.97 -10.60 12.14
C ASN A 40 13.66 -9.99 12.67
N LEU A 41 12.69 -10.86 12.98
CA LEU A 41 11.41 -10.47 13.57
C LEU A 41 11.35 -10.67 15.09
N VAL A 42 12.37 -11.30 15.69
CA VAL A 42 12.45 -11.49 17.16
C VAL A 42 13.00 -10.23 17.82
N ASN A 43 14.07 -9.67 17.25
CA ASN A 43 14.67 -8.44 17.72
C ASN A 43 15.01 -7.53 16.51
N PRO A 44 14.01 -6.82 15.95
CA PRO A 44 14.20 -6.00 14.77
C PRO A 44 15.07 -4.77 15.08
N GLN A 45 16.21 -4.66 14.41
CA GLN A 45 17.17 -3.58 14.63
C GLN A 45 17.02 -2.46 13.59
N THR A 46 16.78 -2.82 12.33
CA THR A 46 16.69 -1.85 11.23
C THR A 46 15.26 -1.32 11.06
N SER A 47 15.12 -0.13 10.49
CA SER A 47 13.81 0.46 10.19
C SER A 47 12.92 -0.47 9.35
N ASN A 48 13.50 -1.14 8.34
CA ASN A 48 12.76 -2.09 7.52
C ASN A 48 12.26 -3.29 8.33
N GLU A 49 13.06 -3.84 9.24
CA GLU A 49 12.65 -4.95 10.11
C GLU A 49 11.54 -4.52 11.07
N LYS A 50 11.65 -3.31 11.66
CA LYS A 50 10.63 -2.74 12.54
C LYS A 50 9.30 -2.52 11.81
N ILE A 51 9.34 -1.94 10.61
CA ILE A 51 8.13 -1.73 9.79
C ILE A 51 7.48 -3.07 9.41
N LEU A 52 8.26 -4.08 9.02
CA LEU A 52 7.73 -5.39 8.68
C LEU A 52 7.19 -6.13 9.90
N TRP A 53 7.81 -5.96 11.06
CA TRP A 53 7.30 -6.47 12.33
C TRP A 53 5.95 -5.83 12.68
N LEU A 54 5.84 -4.50 12.59
CA LEU A 54 4.59 -3.75 12.80
C LEU A 54 3.50 -4.22 11.84
N LYS A 55 3.84 -4.38 10.55
CA LYS A 55 2.89 -4.87 9.53
C LYS A 55 2.32 -6.23 9.89
N LEU A 56 3.14 -7.15 10.40
CA LEU A 56 2.71 -8.51 10.70
C LEU A 56 1.97 -8.64 12.03
N ASN A 57 2.27 -7.79 13.03
CA ASN A 57 1.79 -7.96 14.38
C ASN A 57 0.77 -6.89 14.84
N ILE A 58 0.82 -5.68 14.27
CA ILE A 58 0.02 -4.54 14.73
C ILE A 58 -0.95 -4.02 13.66
N TYR A 59 -0.47 -3.90 12.40
CA TYR A 59 -1.25 -3.23 11.35
C TYR A 59 -2.30 -4.14 10.72
N ASN A 60 -2.08 -5.46 10.74
CA ASN A 60 -3.00 -6.41 10.16
C ASN A 60 -4.34 -6.41 10.93
N GLY A 61 -5.44 -6.11 10.25
CA GLY A 61 -6.78 -6.00 10.83
C GLY A 61 -7.02 -4.76 11.71
N ASN A 62 -6.08 -3.82 11.76
CA ASN A 62 -6.27 -2.56 12.46
C ASN A 62 -7.04 -1.56 11.60
N LYS A 63 -8.30 -1.31 11.93
CA LYS A 63 -9.21 -0.44 11.17
C LYS A 63 -8.68 1.00 11.00
N LEU A 64 -7.99 1.53 11.99
CA LEU A 64 -7.42 2.87 11.90
C LEU A 64 -6.27 2.90 10.87
N VAL A 65 -5.45 1.86 10.85
CA VAL A 65 -4.38 1.75 9.84
C VAL A 65 -4.96 1.59 8.43
N GLU A 66 -6.02 0.80 8.28
CA GLU A 66 -6.75 0.65 7.01
C GLU A 66 -7.33 2.00 6.55
N GLN A 67 -7.99 2.74 7.46
CA GLN A 67 -8.51 4.08 7.18
C GLN A 67 -7.40 5.07 6.79
N CYS A 68 -6.27 5.05 7.48
CA CYS A 68 -5.14 5.93 7.18
C CYS A 68 -4.39 5.55 5.89
N ALA A 69 -4.47 4.29 5.47
CA ALA A 69 -3.88 3.83 4.20
C ALA A 69 -4.74 4.18 2.98
N ASP A 70 -6.05 4.33 3.17
CA ASP A 70 -6.99 4.78 2.15
C ASP A 70 -6.89 6.30 1.96
N LYS A 71 -6.50 6.74 0.75
CA LYS A 71 -6.28 8.17 0.44
C LYS A 71 -7.55 9.03 0.50
N CYS A 72 -8.72 8.40 0.39
CA CYS A 72 -10.01 9.08 0.54
C CYS A 72 -10.46 9.10 2.01
N ALA A 73 -10.39 7.95 2.70
CA ALA A 73 -10.83 7.81 4.08
C ALA A 73 -9.95 8.57 5.07
N VAL A 74 -8.64 8.66 4.82
CA VAL A 74 -7.72 9.42 5.70
C VAL A 74 -8.07 10.90 5.78
N ARG A 75 -8.68 11.47 4.75
CA ARG A 75 -9.11 12.88 4.75
C ARG A 75 -10.14 13.15 5.83
N LYS A 76 -11.10 12.23 6.00
CA LYS A 76 -12.10 12.30 7.06
C LYS A 76 -11.44 12.23 8.44
N TYR A 77 -10.52 11.29 8.63
CA TYR A 77 -9.77 11.15 9.88
C TYR A 77 -8.97 12.41 10.23
N VAL A 78 -8.27 13.00 9.26
CA VAL A 78 -7.52 14.25 9.46
C VAL A 78 -8.45 15.41 9.83
N ALA A 79 -9.63 15.49 9.20
CA ALA A 79 -10.65 16.47 9.53
C ALA A 79 -11.17 16.30 10.95
N GLU A 80 -11.46 15.07 11.37
CA GLU A 80 -11.90 14.73 12.74
C GLU A 80 -10.82 15.05 13.79
N CYS A 81 -9.54 15.02 13.42
CA CYS A 81 -8.43 15.47 14.27
C CYS A 81 -8.29 17.01 14.35
N GLY A 82 -9.17 17.78 13.70
CA GLY A 82 -9.14 19.24 13.71
C GLY A 82 -8.11 19.87 12.75
N CYS A 83 -7.53 19.06 11.84
CA CYS A 83 -6.46 19.49 10.93
C CYS A 83 -6.97 19.71 9.49
N ASN A 84 -8.12 20.35 9.34
CA ASN A 84 -8.72 20.58 8.02
C ASN A 84 -7.85 21.47 7.10
N ASP A 85 -7.08 22.34 7.67
CA ASP A 85 -6.21 23.32 7.00
C ASP A 85 -5.08 22.66 6.20
N ILE A 86 -4.65 21.45 6.59
CA ILE A 86 -3.61 20.70 5.85
C ILE A 86 -4.17 19.82 4.73
N ILE A 87 -5.50 19.71 4.60
CA ILE A 87 -6.13 18.85 3.58
C ILE A 87 -6.13 19.55 2.23
N ILE A 88 -5.36 19.01 1.28
CA ILE A 88 -5.34 19.51 -0.11
C ILE A 88 -6.73 19.36 -0.74
N PRO A 89 -7.27 20.38 -1.45
CA PRO A 89 -8.56 20.29 -2.14
C PRO A 89 -8.64 19.07 -3.06
N SER A 90 -9.81 18.41 -3.07
CA SER A 90 -10.12 17.31 -3.98
C SER A 90 -11.18 17.73 -4.98
N TYR A 91 -10.96 17.44 -6.26
CA TYR A 91 -11.90 17.74 -7.32
C TYR A 91 -12.91 16.62 -7.57
N GLY A 92 -12.73 15.47 -6.95
CA GLY A 92 -13.64 14.34 -6.99
C GLY A 92 -12.97 13.00 -6.75
N ILE A 93 -13.81 11.99 -6.56
CA ILE A 93 -13.44 10.57 -6.46
C ILE A 93 -14.28 9.86 -7.52
N TYR A 94 -13.64 9.11 -8.39
CA TYR A 94 -14.28 8.47 -9.54
C TYR A 94 -13.79 7.03 -9.64
N ASP A 95 -14.70 6.11 -9.91
CA ASP A 95 -14.38 4.70 -10.11
C ASP A 95 -13.88 4.41 -11.53
N ASN A 96 -14.37 5.19 -12.50
CA ASN A 96 -13.99 5.05 -13.90
C ASN A 96 -13.45 6.36 -14.48
N ALA A 97 -12.50 6.26 -15.39
CA ALA A 97 -11.93 7.42 -16.08
C ALA A 97 -12.96 8.19 -16.92
N ASN A 98 -14.03 7.51 -17.39
CA ASN A 98 -15.11 8.13 -18.17
C ASN A 98 -16.00 9.03 -17.33
N ASP A 99 -16.04 8.85 -16.01
CA ASP A 99 -16.87 9.65 -15.10
C ASP A 99 -16.19 10.96 -14.70
N ILE A 100 -14.91 11.12 -15.05
CA ILE A 100 -14.14 12.32 -14.74
C ILE A 100 -14.62 13.50 -15.61
N PRO A 101 -15.09 14.60 -15.00
CA PRO A 101 -15.52 15.78 -15.76
C PRO A 101 -14.31 16.61 -16.21
N TRP A 102 -13.59 16.12 -17.20
CA TRP A 102 -12.32 16.69 -17.70
C TRP A 102 -12.40 18.18 -17.98
N SER A 103 -13.52 18.66 -18.51
CA SER A 103 -13.73 20.08 -18.83
C SER A 103 -13.90 20.98 -17.60
N LYS A 104 -14.15 20.42 -16.42
CA LYS A 104 -14.35 21.17 -15.17
C LYS A 104 -13.07 21.17 -14.30
N LEU A 105 -12.04 20.42 -14.69
CA LEU A 105 -10.79 20.36 -13.95
C LEU A 105 -9.92 21.59 -14.26
N PRO A 106 -9.10 22.06 -13.31
CA PRO A 106 -8.14 23.13 -13.57
C PRO A 106 -7.06 22.65 -14.55
N ASN A 107 -6.32 23.61 -15.14
CA ASN A 107 -5.25 23.29 -16.09
C ASN A 107 -4.11 22.42 -15.51
N LYS A 108 -3.96 22.37 -14.19
CA LYS A 108 -2.97 21.54 -13.48
C LYS A 108 -3.66 20.79 -12.35
N PHE A 109 -3.61 19.48 -12.39
CA PHE A 109 -4.15 18.59 -11.36
C PHE A 109 -3.35 17.29 -11.29
N VAL A 110 -3.54 16.52 -10.25
CA VAL A 110 -2.91 15.20 -10.05
C VAL A 110 -3.99 14.16 -9.86
N ILE A 111 -3.89 13.07 -10.60
CA ILE A 111 -4.71 11.86 -10.41
C ILE A 111 -3.90 10.84 -9.62
N LYS A 112 -4.52 10.24 -8.63
CA LYS A 112 -3.91 9.18 -7.82
C LYS A 112 -4.88 8.01 -7.68
N SER A 113 -4.38 6.78 -7.75
CA SER A 113 -5.16 5.62 -7.32
C SER A 113 -5.38 5.70 -5.82
N ASN A 114 -6.52 5.23 -5.32
CA ASN A 114 -6.83 5.21 -3.89
C ASN A 114 -5.86 4.29 -3.14
N TYR A 115 -5.66 3.08 -3.67
CA TYR A 115 -4.66 2.12 -3.22
C TYR A 115 -3.54 2.05 -4.25
N GLY A 116 -2.30 2.13 -3.84
CA GLY A 116 -1.19 2.09 -4.76
C GLY A 116 0.10 1.63 -4.13
#